data_000773520461cae8777c5d43fa336279
#
_entry.id   000773520461cae8777c5d43fa336279
#
_cell.length_a   1.000
_cell.length_b   1.000
_cell.length_c   1.000
_cell.angle_alpha   90.00
_cell.angle_beta   90.00
_cell.angle_gamma   90.00
#
_symmetry.space_group_name_H-M   'P 1'
#
loop_
_entity.id
_entity.type
_entity.pdbx_description
1 polymer ?
#
loop_
_entity_poly.entity_id
_entity_poly.type
_entity_poly.pdbx_seq_one_letter_code
_entity_poly.pdbx_strand_id
1 'polypeptide(L)'
;MLADALKVALLLFFAVVVQATIVGSFHVLRGTPDLVLVLLLVIALLRGSIFGAVAGFWAGFLLDTAYLGTLGVSSLLLTLAGYWIGRYGETTGRDRAHAPFVSVAVVTFLFAVGELALHFLLGEPVEARAALIDSMPATLALNLLLTVPVYAVVRRLLAPETRSVEVPIVG
;
A
#
# COMPACT_ATOMS: atom_id res chain seq x y z
N MET A 1 15.17 -6.23 -12.65
CA MET A 1 14.08 -6.94 -11.93
C MET A 1 14.46 -7.32 -10.50
N LEU A 2 15.54 -8.07 -10.25
CA LEU A 2 15.96 -8.42 -8.86
C LEU A 2 16.32 -7.18 -8.02
N ALA A 3 17.04 -6.22 -8.59
CA ALA A 3 17.40 -4.98 -7.89
C ALA A 3 16.15 -4.14 -7.51
N ASP A 4 15.13 -4.12 -8.37
CA ASP A 4 13.89 -3.41 -8.07
C ASP A 4 13.07 -4.12 -6.99
N ALA A 5 13.02 -5.45 -7.04
CA ALA A 5 12.35 -6.25 -6.02
C ALA A 5 13.01 -6.06 -4.65
N LEU A 6 14.35 -6.03 -4.60
CA LEU A 6 15.09 -5.77 -3.37
C LEU A 6 14.85 -4.35 -2.85
N LYS A 7 14.87 -3.33 -3.72
CA LYS A 7 14.55 -1.95 -3.34
C LYS A 7 13.15 -1.85 -2.73
N VAL A 8 12.16 -2.48 -3.37
CA VAL A 8 10.77 -2.48 -2.90
C VAL A 8 10.63 -3.24 -1.58
N ALA A 9 11.27 -4.40 -1.44
CA ALA A 9 11.25 -5.16 -0.21
C ALA A 9 11.84 -4.36 0.97
N LEU A 10 12.96 -3.67 0.75
CA LEU A 10 13.58 -2.79 1.74
C LEU A 10 12.71 -1.57 2.07
N LEU A 11 12.10 -0.94 1.05
CA LEU A 11 11.19 0.19 1.26
C LEU A 11 9.98 -0.21 2.11
N LEU A 12 9.38 -1.36 1.82
CA LEU A 12 8.25 -1.88 2.59
C LEU A 12 8.67 -2.25 4.02
N PHE A 13 9.84 -2.87 4.18
CA PHE A 13 10.37 -3.18 5.51
C PHE A 13 10.56 -1.91 6.34
N PHE A 14 11.21 -0.89 5.80
CA PHE A 14 11.37 0.39 6.50
C PHE A 14 10.02 1.08 6.77
N ALA A 15 9.07 1.01 5.83
CA ALA A 15 7.74 1.55 6.04
C ALA A 15 7.01 0.86 7.20
N VAL A 16 7.10 -0.47 7.32
CA VAL A 16 6.54 -1.23 8.44
C VAL A 16 7.20 -0.83 9.75
N VAL A 17 8.51 -0.72 9.80
CA VAL A 17 9.23 -0.29 11.01
C VAL A 17 8.80 1.12 11.43
N VAL A 18 8.74 2.06 10.48
CA VAL A 18 8.28 3.44 10.75
C VAL A 18 6.82 3.44 11.20
N GLN A 19 5.96 2.67 10.55
CA GLN A 19 4.55 2.58 10.92
C GLN A 19 4.38 2.00 12.32
N ALA A 20 5.06 0.92 12.66
CA ALA A 20 4.94 0.27 13.96
C ALA A 20 5.52 1.12 15.11
N THR A 21 6.61 1.86 14.85
CA THR A 21 7.30 2.62 15.91
C THR A 21 6.81 4.04 16.07
N ILE A 22 6.52 4.73 14.97
CA ILE A 22 6.19 6.16 14.96
C ILE A 22 4.71 6.37 14.70
N VAL A 23 4.20 5.85 13.59
CA VAL A 23 2.85 6.12 13.12
C VAL A 23 1.80 5.50 14.03
N GLY A 24 2.05 4.30 14.56
CA GLY A 24 1.17 3.63 15.52
C GLY A 24 0.96 4.40 16.82
N SER A 25 1.86 5.33 17.16
CA SER A 25 1.75 6.20 18.34
C SER A 25 0.97 7.50 18.06
N PHE A 26 0.77 7.86 16.80
CA PHE A 26 0.09 9.09 16.40
C PHE A 26 -1.37 8.83 16.03
N HIS A 27 -2.28 9.07 16.97
CA HIS A 27 -3.73 9.08 16.71
C HIS A 27 -4.17 10.52 16.42
N VAL A 28 -4.31 10.89 15.15
CA VAL A 28 -4.81 12.20 14.74
C VAL A 28 -6.30 12.09 14.46
N LEU A 29 -7.13 12.79 15.24
CA LEU A 29 -8.59 12.81 15.08
C LEU A 29 -9.24 11.40 15.10
N ARG A 30 -8.70 10.49 15.92
CA ARG A 30 -9.09 9.06 16.01
C ARG A 30 -8.73 8.19 14.78
N GLY A 31 -8.08 8.74 13.75
CA GLY A 31 -7.55 7.98 12.62
C GLY A 31 -6.05 7.80 12.73
N THR A 32 -5.55 6.72 12.14
CA THR A 32 -4.12 6.45 11.98
C THR A 32 -3.78 6.38 10.50
N PRO A 33 -2.75 7.11 10.02
CA PRO A 33 -2.31 6.98 8.64
C PRO A 33 -1.71 5.58 8.42
N ASP A 34 -1.99 4.98 7.26
CA ASP A 34 -1.44 3.68 6.88
C ASP A 34 -0.38 3.85 5.78
N LEU A 35 0.85 4.10 6.23
CA LEU A 35 1.99 4.30 5.33
C LEU A 35 2.25 3.07 4.46
N VAL A 36 2.13 1.87 5.02
CA VAL A 36 2.42 0.61 4.30
C VAL A 36 1.38 0.38 3.22
N LEU A 37 0.10 0.59 3.52
CA LEU A 37 -0.98 0.50 2.55
C LEU A 37 -0.75 1.47 1.39
N VAL A 38 -0.55 2.76 1.67
CA VAL A 38 -0.35 3.79 0.65
C VAL A 38 0.88 3.49 -0.21
N LEU A 39 1.99 3.11 0.41
CA LEU A 39 3.23 2.76 -0.29
C LEU A 39 3.02 1.56 -1.22
N LEU A 40 2.39 0.49 -0.73
CA LEU A 40 2.07 -0.69 -1.52
C LEU A 40 1.21 -0.36 -2.73
N LEU A 41 0.14 0.43 -2.54
CA LEU A 41 -0.78 0.77 -3.62
C LEU A 41 -0.10 1.58 -4.73
N VAL A 42 0.76 2.51 -4.36
CA VAL A 42 1.56 3.27 -5.33
C VAL A 42 2.53 2.36 -6.08
N ILE A 43 3.21 1.45 -5.39
CA ILE A 43 4.10 0.47 -6.01
C ILE A 43 3.33 -0.45 -6.96
N ALA A 44 2.20 -0.99 -6.52
CA ALA A 44 1.35 -1.88 -7.32
C ALA A 44 0.84 -1.18 -8.59
N LEU A 45 0.36 0.06 -8.45
CA LEU A 45 -0.11 0.87 -9.57
C LEU A 45 0.98 1.06 -10.64
N LEU A 46 2.23 1.29 -10.22
CA LEU A 46 3.36 1.54 -11.13
C LEU A 46 3.98 0.26 -11.71
N ARG A 47 3.98 -0.86 -10.97
CA ARG A 47 4.69 -2.09 -11.34
C ARG A 47 3.79 -3.22 -11.83
N GLY A 48 2.49 -3.13 -11.60
CA GLY A 48 1.50 -4.08 -12.10
C GLY A 48 1.09 -5.14 -11.07
N SER A 49 0.15 -6.00 -11.51
CA SER A 49 -0.64 -6.88 -10.63
C SER A 49 0.17 -7.95 -9.90
N ILE A 50 1.04 -8.68 -10.61
CA ILE A 50 1.82 -9.77 -10.02
C ILE A 50 2.83 -9.20 -9.01
N PHE A 51 3.51 -8.13 -9.40
CA PHE A 51 4.47 -7.48 -8.51
C PHE A 51 3.79 -6.89 -7.27
N GLY A 52 2.63 -6.26 -7.46
CA GLY A 52 1.82 -5.73 -6.37
C GLY A 52 1.33 -6.81 -5.40
N ALA A 53 0.91 -7.98 -5.91
CA ALA A 53 0.50 -9.09 -5.07
C ALA A 53 1.65 -9.63 -4.20
N VAL A 54 2.82 -9.87 -4.80
CA VAL A 54 4.00 -10.35 -4.07
C VAL A 54 4.47 -9.34 -3.04
N ALA A 55 4.51 -8.06 -3.42
CA ALA A 55 4.85 -6.96 -2.50
C ALA A 55 3.83 -6.85 -1.34
N GLY A 56 2.54 -7.03 -1.64
CA GLY A 56 1.46 -7.03 -0.65
C GLY A 56 1.55 -8.18 0.34
N PHE A 57 1.84 -9.38 -0.15
CA PHE A 57 2.08 -10.53 0.73
C PHE A 57 3.24 -10.27 1.70
N TRP A 58 4.36 -9.78 1.17
CA TRP A 58 5.54 -9.45 1.97
C TRP A 58 5.25 -8.37 3.00
N ALA A 59 4.61 -7.28 2.59
CA ALA A 59 4.25 -6.17 3.47
C ALA A 59 3.29 -6.61 4.58
N GLY A 60 2.27 -7.38 4.23
CA GLY A 60 1.30 -7.90 5.20
C GLY A 60 1.92 -8.87 6.18
N PHE A 61 2.79 -9.76 5.73
CA PHE A 61 3.52 -10.67 6.60
C PHE A 61 4.38 -9.91 7.63
N LEU A 62 5.05 -8.86 7.20
CA LEU A 62 5.82 -8.00 8.09
C LEU A 62 4.93 -7.26 9.09
N LEU A 63 3.76 -6.76 8.66
CA LEU A 63 2.80 -6.09 9.54
C LEU A 63 2.24 -7.03 10.59
N ASP A 64 1.74 -8.20 10.17
CA ASP A 64 1.20 -9.22 11.09
C ASP A 64 2.23 -9.62 12.15
N THR A 65 3.52 -9.71 11.74
CA THR A 65 4.61 -10.01 12.66
C THR A 65 4.94 -8.84 13.59
N ALA A 66 4.94 -7.61 13.07
CA ALA A 66 5.29 -6.40 13.83
C ALA A 66 4.24 -6.07 14.91
N TYR A 67 2.96 -6.28 14.60
CA TYR A 67 1.87 -6.01 15.52
C TYR A 67 1.44 -7.22 16.37
N LEU A 68 2.10 -8.38 16.20
CA LEU A 68 1.74 -9.65 16.86
C LEU A 68 0.26 -9.99 16.68
N GLY A 69 -0.30 -9.58 15.55
CA GLY A 69 -1.68 -9.83 15.17
C GLY A 69 -1.90 -11.25 14.66
N THR A 70 -3.12 -11.53 14.20
CA THR A 70 -3.47 -12.82 13.59
C THR A 70 -2.73 -12.96 12.25
N LEU A 71 -1.73 -13.86 12.23
CA LEU A 71 -0.91 -14.08 11.05
C LEU A 71 -1.75 -14.43 9.83
N GLY A 72 -1.52 -13.71 8.74
CA GLY A 72 -2.17 -13.95 7.44
C GLY A 72 -3.31 -12.97 7.11
N VAL A 73 -3.87 -12.26 8.08
CA VAL A 73 -4.98 -11.30 7.84
C VAL A 73 -4.50 -10.15 6.96
N SER A 74 -3.50 -9.41 7.41
CA SER A 74 -2.94 -8.31 6.61
C SER A 74 -2.26 -8.81 5.34
N SER A 75 -1.60 -9.98 5.40
CA SER A 75 -0.99 -10.60 4.21
C SER A 75 -2.01 -10.89 3.12
N LEU A 76 -3.17 -11.46 3.47
CA LEU A 76 -4.24 -11.74 2.52
C LEU A 76 -4.82 -10.45 1.92
N LEU A 77 -5.19 -9.50 2.78
CA LEU A 77 -5.81 -8.25 2.34
C LEU A 77 -4.87 -7.41 1.48
N LEU A 78 -3.61 -7.26 1.87
CA LEU A 78 -2.64 -6.50 1.10
C LEU A 78 -2.22 -7.20 -0.20
N THR A 79 -2.21 -8.54 -0.23
CA THR A 79 -2.02 -9.29 -1.48
C THR A 79 -3.13 -9.00 -2.48
N LEU A 80 -4.38 -9.08 -2.04
CA LEU A 80 -5.55 -8.79 -2.88
C LEU A 80 -5.55 -7.33 -3.34
N ALA A 81 -5.30 -6.40 -2.43
CA ALA A 81 -5.21 -4.97 -2.74
C ALA A 81 -4.11 -4.70 -3.77
N GLY A 82 -2.91 -5.23 -3.57
CA GLY A 82 -1.79 -5.10 -4.49
C GLY A 82 -2.08 -5.67 -5.88
N TYR A 83 -2.72 -6.85 -5.94
CA TYR A 83 -3.13 -7.45 -7.20
C TYR A 83 -4.13 -6.58 -7.96
N TRP A 84 -5.23 -6.20 -7.32
CA TRP A 84 -6.30 -5.46 -7.98
C TRP A 84 -5.88 -4.05 -8.40
N ILE A 85 -5.12 -3.35 -7.58
CA ILE A 85 -4.61 -2.02 -7.94
C ILE A 85 -3.53 -2.10 -9.01
N GLY A 86 -2.67 -3.11 -8.95
CA GLY A 86 -1.73 -3.36 -10.03
C GLY A 86 -2.44 -3.65 -11.36
N ARG A 87 -3.51 -4.44 -11.32
CA ARG A 87 -4.35 -4.72 -12.49
C ARG A 87 -5.06 -3.48 -13.02
N TYR A 88 -5.57 -2.64 -12.11
CA TYR A 88 -6.14 -1.35 -12.49
C TYR A 88 -5.10 -0.47 -13.20
N GLY A 89 -3.87 -0.39 -12.70
CA GLY A 89 -2.76 0.32 -13.34
C GLY A 89 -2.42 -0.20 -14.75
N GLU A 90 -2.48 -1.52 -14.95
CA GLU A 90 -2.24 -2.15 -16.25
C GLU A 90 -3.33 -1.83 -17.29
N THR A 91 -4.58 -1.74 -16.87
CA THR A 91 -5.74 -1.58 -17.76
C THR A 91 -6.14 -0.13 -18.00
N THR A 92 -6.00 0.73 -17.00
CA THR A 92 -6.53 2.11 -17.02
C THR A 92 -5.47 3.15 -17.41
N GLY A 93 -4.21 2.76 -17.39
CA GLY A 93 -3.06 3.65 -17.62
C GLY A 93 -2.49 4.25 -16.35
N ARG A 94 -1.19 4.05 -16.21
CA ARG A 94 -0.40 4.44 -15.02
C ARG A 94 -0.23 5.94 -14.87
N ASP A 95 -0.47 6.70 -15.95
CA ASP A 95 -0.14 8.12 -16.04
C ASP A 95 -1.28 9.06 -15.65
N ARG A 96 -2.43 8.52 -15.26
CA ARG A 96 -3.55 9.35 -14.82
C ARG A 96 -3.29 9.93 -13.43
N ALA A 97 -3.23 11.25 -13.33
CA ALA A 97 -2.92 11.95 -12.08
C ALA A 97 -3.86 11.62 -10.90
N HIS A 98 -5.10 11.25 -11.19
CA HIS A 98 -6.08 10.88 -10.16
C HIS A 98 -6.04 9.40 -9.76
N ALA A 99 -5.39 8.53 -10.54
CA ALA A 99 -5.36 7.09 -10.27
C ALA A 99 -4.86 6.71 -8.87
N PRO A 100 -3.76 7.27 -8.34
CA PRO A 100 -3.30 6.93 -6.99
C PRO A 100 -4.30 7.34 -5.91
N PHE A 101 -4.96 8.50 -6.05
CA PHE A 101 -5.93 8.97 -5.06
C PHE A 101 -7.19 8.10 -5.02
N VAL A 102 -7.73 7.75 -6.18
CA VAL A 102 -8.90 6.85 -6.27
C VAL A 102 -8.54 5.47 -5.72
N SER A 103 -7.36 4.95 -6.07
CA SER A 103 -6.88 3.67 -5.57
C SER A 103 -6.78 3.66 -4.04
N VAL A 104 -6.15 4.67 -3.46
CA VAL A 104 -6.01 4.78 -2.00
C VAL A 104 -7.37 4.93 -1.33
N ALA A 105 -8.27 5.76 -1.86
CA ALA A 105 -9.60 5.95 -1.27
C ALA A 105 -10.40 4.65 -1.24
N VAL A 106 -10.49 3.95 -2.37
CA VAL A 106 -11.25 2.71 -2.48
C VAL A 106 -10.65 1.61 -1.63
N VAL A 107 -9.32 1.44 -1.69
CA VAL A 107 -8.66 0.35 -0.95
C VAL A 107 -8.62 0.61 0.55
N THR A 108 -8.45 1.84 1.01
CA THR A 108 -8.55 2.15 2.45
C THR A 108 -9.92 1.74 2.99
N PHE A 109 -10.99 2.00 2.23
CA PHE A 109 -12.33 1.54 2.62
C PHE A 109 -12.45 0.01 2.62
N LEU A 110 -12.06 -0.63 1.52
CA LEU A 110 -12.15 -2.08 1.39
C LEU A 110 -11.27 -2.82 2.39
N PHE A 111 -10.11 -2.27 2.72
CA PHE A 111 -9.20 -2.82 3.71
C PHE A 111 -9.83 -2.81 5.10
N ALA A 112 -10.40 -1.68 5.52
CA ALA A 112 -11.09 -1.58 6.81
C ALA A 112 -12.29 -2.54 6.92
N VAL A 113 -13.09 -2.66 5.84
CA VAL A 113 -14.20 -3.62 5.80
C VAL A 113 -13.68 -5.06 5.80
N GLY A 114 -12.61 -5.33 5.08
CA GLY A 114 -11.97 -6.64 5.02
C GLY A 114 -11.38 -7.08 6.35
N GLU A 115 -10.67 -6.20 7.04
CA GLU A 115 -10.17 -6.46 8.40
C GLU A 115 -11.32 -6.77 9.35
N LEU A 116 -12.34 -5.93 9.37
CA LEU A 116 -13.52 -6.15 10.20
C LEU A 116 -14.17 -7.51 9.93
N ALA A 117 -14.35 -7.87 8.65
CA ALA A 117 -14.94 -9.12 8.25
C ALA A 117 -14.09 -10.33 8.68
N LEU A 118 -12.77 -10.26 8.48
CA LEU A 118 -11.86 -11.34 8.85
C LEU A 118 -11.78 -11.53 10.35
N HIS A 119 -11.66 -10.47 11.13
CA HIS A 119 -11.67 -10.55 12.60
C HIS A 119 -13.01 -11.09 13.12
N PHE A 120 -14.14 -10.68 12.54
CA PHE A 120 -15.44 -11.25 12.87
C PHE A 120 -15.52 -12.75 12.57
N LEU A 121 -15.00 -13.21 11.41
CA LEU A 121 -14.96 -14.62 11.05
C LEU A 121 -14.04 -15.45 11.97
N LEU A 122 -12.98 -14.83 12.50
CA LEU A 122 -12.08 -15.44 13.46
C LEU A 122 -12.64 -15.46 14.89
N GLY A 123 -13.83 -14.88 15.12
CA GLY A 123 -14.46 -14.85 16.44
C GLY A 123 -13.88 -13.80 17.39
N GLU A 124 -13.13 -12.84 16.86
CA GLU A 124 -12.57 -11.75 17.65
C GLU A 124 -13.62 -10.65 17.90
N PRO A 125 -13.69 -10.05 19.11
CA PRO A 125 -14.61 -8.97 19.38
C PRO A 125 -14.23 -7.72 18.61
N VAL A 126 -15.10 -7.24 17.73
CA VAL A 126 -14.84 -6.08 16.88
C VAL A 126 -15.90 -5.01 17.09
N GLU A 127 -15.47 -3.80 17.40
CA GLU A 127 -16.38 -2.63 17.46
C GLU A 127 -16.52 -1.98 16.08
N ALA A 128 -17.38 -2.57 15.24
CA ALA A 128 -17.61 -2.13 13.86
C ALA A 128 -17.92 -0.63 13.72
N ARG A 129 -18.66 -0.06 14.70
CA ARG A 129 -19.01 1.36 14.69
C ARG A 129 -17.78 2.24 14.88
N ALA A 130 -16.92 1.92 15.84
CA ALA A 130 -15.70 2.67 16.10
C ALA A 130 -14.74 2.61 14.91
N ALA A 131 -14.59 1.42 14.30
CA ALA A 131 -13.73 1.21 13.14
C ALA A 131 -14.23 1.95 11.89
N LEU A 132 -15.53 1.84 11.53
CA LEU A 132 -16.03 2.34 10.25
C LEU A 132 -16.57 3.78 10.30
N ILE A 133 -17.10 4.24 11.45
CA ILE A 133 -17.73 5.56 11.53
C ILE A 133 -16.79 6.57 12.18
N ASP A 134 -16.15 6.21 13.28
CA ASP A 134 -15.39 7.16 14.08
C ASP A 134 -13.95 7.36 13.58
N SER A 135 -13.26 6.30 13.13
CA SER A 135 -11.85 6.38 12.74
C SER A 135 -11.60 6.46 11.23
N MET A 136 -12.48 5.85 10.42
CA MET A 136 -12.25 5.72 8.98
C MET A 136 -12.18 7.05 8.21
N PRO A 137 -13.04 8.06 8.44
CA PRO A 137 -12.94 9.33 7.70
C PRO A 137 -11.60 10.02 7.91
N ALA A 138 -11.08 9.98 9.14
CA ALA A 138 -9.78 10.56 9.47
C ALA A 138 -8.64 9.75 8.85
N THR A 139 -8.69 8.42 8.92
CA THR A 139 -7.71 7.53 8.27
C THR A 139 -7.69 7.74 6.76
N LEU A 140 -8.86 7.85 6.13
CA LEU A 140 -8.96 8.11 4.69
C LEU A 140 -8.33 9.45 4.31
N ALA A 141 -8.64 10.51 5.05
CA ALA A 141 -8.06 11.84 4.81
C ALA A 141 -6.53 11.83 4.96
N LEU A 142 -6.02 11.17 6.01
CA LEU A 142 -4.58 11.03 6.25
C LEU A 142 -3.89 10.21 5.16
N ASN A 143 -4.49 9.11 4.70
CA ASN A 143 -3.95 8.29 3.61
C ASN A 143 -3.93 9.04 2.28
N LEU A 144 -4.96 9.83 1.98
CA LEU A 144 -4.99 10.70 0.79
C LEU A 144 -3.90 11.79 0.85
N LEU A 145 -3.71 12.41 2.00
CA LEU A 145 -2.64 13.40 2.19
C LEU A 145 -1.26 12.75 2.02
N LEU A 146 -1.08 11.56 2.58
CA LEU A 146 0.16 10.79 2.50
C LEU A 146 0.46 10.30 1.07
N THR A 147 -0.57 10.14 0.25
CA THR A 147 -0.41 9.69 -1.14
C THR A 147 0.50 10.63 -1.96
N VAL A 148 0.42 11.95 -1.73
CA VAL A 148 1.21 12.93 -2.49
C VAL A 148 2.72 12.72 -2.32
N PRO A 149 3.28 12.77 -1.11
CA PRO A 149 4.72 12.59 -0.91
C PRO A 149 5.16 11.16 -1.26
N VAL A 150 4.37 10.14 -0.91
CA VAL A 150 4.71 8.75 -1.21
C VAL A 150 4.77 8.52 -2.72
N TYR A 151 3.79 9.01 -3.47
CA TYR A 151 3.80 8.90 -4.94
C TYR A 151 5.02 9.59 -5.55
N ALA A 152 5.36 10.79 -5.08
CA ALA A 152 6.53 11.52 -5.58
C ALA A 152 7.84 10.77 -5.31
N VAL A 153 8.00 10.19 -4.11
CA VAL A 153 9.20 9.42 -3.72
C VAL A 153 9.29 8.12 -4.53
N VAL A 154 8.22 7.33 -4.55
CA VAL A 154 8.20 6.04 -5.24
C VAL A 154 8.44 6.21 -6.75
N ARG A 155 7.80 7.21 -7.36
CA ARG A 155 8.00 7.52 -8.78
C ARG A 155 9.46 7.85 -9.09
N ARG A 156 10.14 8.59 -8.22
CA ARG A 156 11.58 8.91 -8.39
C ARG A 156 12.47 7.68 -8.22
N LEU A 157 12.18 6.83 -7.23
CA LEU A 157 12.99 5.65 -6.92
C LEU A 157 12.80 4.51 -7.93
N LEU A 158 11.60 4.39 -8.49
CA LEU A 158 11.22 3.34 -9.42
C LEU A 158 11.15 3.82 -10.88
N ALA A 159 11.50 5.09 -11.16
CA ALA A 159 11.64 5.56 -12.54
C ALA A 159 12.62 4.63 -13.28
N PRO A 160 12.26 4.12 -14.48
CA PRO A 160 13.21 3.38 -15.28
C PRO A 160 14.41 4.29 -15.55
N GLU A 161 15.63 3.79 -15.26
CA GLU A 161 16.83 4.43 -15.77
C GLU A 161 16.66 4.52 -17.28
N THR A 162 16.52 5.73 -17.80
CA THR A 162 16.60 6.00 -19.23
C THR A 162 18.03 5.64 -19.66
N ARG A 163 18.24 4.36 -19.98
CA ARG A 163 19.39 3.99 -20.81
C ARG A 163 19.19 4.75 -22.11
N SER A 164 19.91 5.84 -22.25
CA SER A 164 20.13 6.45 -23.53
C SER A 164 20.76 5.36 -24.42
N VAL A 165 19.94 4.74 -25.24
CA VAL A 165 20.42 3.95 -26.36
C VAL A 165 20.99 4.98 -27.31
N GLU A 166 22.30 5.25 -27.21
CA GLU A 166 23.05 5.87 -28.29
C GLU A 166 22.89 4.94 -29.49
N VAL A 167 21.98 5.30 -30.39
CA VAL A 167 21.91 4.70 -31.71
C VAL A 167 23.15 5.19 -32.44
N PRO A 168 24.15 4.35 -32.77
CA PRO A 168 25.25 4.76 -33.57
C PRO A 168 24.71 5.15 -34.93
N ILE A 169 24.83 6.42 -35.27
CA ILE A 169 24.57 6.93 -36.63
C ILE A 169 25.66 6.34 -37.50
N VAL A 170 25.34 5.25 -38.20
CA VAL A 170 26.21 4.74 -39.27
C VAL A 170 26.07 5.70 -40.45
N GLY A 171 27.10 6.55 -40.62
CA GLY A 171 27.31 7.39 -41.81
C GLY A 171 27.88 6.57 -42.98
#